data_71a167eb6dba98921d84f3aea3fb90b2
#
_entry.id   71a167eb6dba98921d84f3aea3fb90b2
#
_cell.length_a   1.000
_cell.length_b   1.000
_cell.length_c   1.000
_cell.angle_alpha   90.00
_cell.angle_beta   90.00
_cell.angle_gamma   90.00
#
_symmetry.space_group_name_H-M   'P 1'
#
loop_
_entity.id
_entity.type
_entity.pdbx_description
1 polymer ?
#
loop_
_entity_poly.entity_id
_entity_poly.type
_entity_poly.pdbx_seq_one_letter_code
_entity_poly.pdbx_strand_id
1 'polypeptide(L)'
;IVLGELRKHQLYAKFSKCEFWLRQVGFLGHVLTQDGIAVDPEKVKAVLGWKSPASVTDIRSFLGMAGYYRRFIEGFSTLAKPMTQLLKKDKKFEWTEACEKSFQELKQKLTTAPVLIVPDIHKNFEVYCDASRKGLGCVLMQEGKVVAYASRQLRKHEENYPTHDLEMAAVIHALKEWRHFLLGNRCEIYTDHKSLKYIFTQPELNLRQRRWLELVKDYDVGIHYHPGKANVVADALSRNPSSDENSLQSLRPEFQQEFAKLNLLMIAGGTISNLEIKPDLVEKIKEAQPGHPSIEGIKRKVSMGKASEFVIGDDGILRYGDRLYVPNIEA
;
A
#
# COMPACT_ATOMS: atom_id res chain seq x y z
N ILE A 1 18.25 -28.42 -2.22
CA ILE A 1 17.41 -27.72 -3.23
C ILE A 1 18.26 -26.62 -3.89
N VAL A 2 18.67 -25.53 -3.19
CA VAL A 2 19.36 -24.36 -3.77
C VAL A 2 20.61 -24.73 -4.58
N LEU A 3 21.51 -25.53 -4.01
CA LEU A 3 22.73 -25.98 -4.71
C LEU A 3 22.41 -26.82 -5.96
N GLY A 4 21.30 -27.58 -5.93
CA GLY A 4 20.81 -28.35 -7.07
C GLY A 4 20.33 -27.42 -8.20
N GLU A 5 19.62 -26.35 -7.89
CA GLU A 5 19.18 -25.35 -8.88
C GLU A 5 20.36 -24.58 -9.49
N LEU A 6 21.32 -24.15 -8.65
CA LEU A 6 22.53 -23.50 -9.15
C LEU A 6 23.28 -24.42 -10.14
N ARG A 7 23.40 -25.72 -9.84
CA ARG A 7 24.04 -26.70 -10.73
C ARG A 7 23.28 -26.87 -12.05
N LYS A 8 21.95 -26.94 -12.03
CA LYS A 8 21.12 -27.01 -13.23
C LYS A 8 21.36 -25.84 -14.19
N HIS A 9 21.49 -24.65 -13.62
CA HIS A 9 21.71 -23.41 -14.38
C HIS A 9 23.18 -23.08 -14.62
N GLN A 10 24.11 -24.00 -14.32
CA GLN A 10 25.55 -23.81 -14.45
C GLN A 10 26.09 -22.57 -13.72
N LEU A 11 25.49 -22.23 -12.59
CA LEU A 11 25.89 -21.10 -11.75
C LEU A 11 26.82 -21.58 -10.64
N TYR A 12 27.88 -20.82 -10.39
CA TYR A 12 28.86 -21.09 -9.34
C TYR A 12 28.64 -20.15 -8.15
N ALA A 13 28.61 -20.73 -6.95
CA ALA A 13 28.59 -19.97 -5.71
C ALA A 13 30.02 -19.92 -5.13
N LYS A 14 30.46 -18.70 -4.76
CA LYS A 14 31.75 -18.54 -4.06
C LYS A 14 31.55 -18.96 -2.61
N PHE A 15 32.12 -20.10 -2.20
CA PHE A 15 31.92 -20.71 -0.89
C PHE A 15 32.22 -19.73 0.28
N SER A 16 33.30 -18.94 0.17
CA SER A 16 33.65 -17.94 1.19
C SER A 16 32.64 -16.78 1.37
N LYS A 17 31.63 -16.70 0.49
CA LYS A 17 30.51 -15.74 0.58
C LYS A 17 29.17 -16.42 0.86
N CYS A 18 29.18 -17.73 1.03
CA CYS A 18 28.00 -18.51 1.35
C CYS A 18 27.85 -18.64 2.85
N GLU A 19 26.66 -18.36 3.34
CA GLU A 19 26.29 -18.51 4.74
C GLU A 19 25.17 -19.55 4.81
N PHE A 20 25.27 -20.50 5.73
CA PHE A 20 24.33 -21.63 5.84
C PHE A 20 23.80 -21.72 7.27
N TRP A 21 22.52 -22.14 7.40
CA TRP A 21 21.84 -22.41 8.69
C TRP A 21 21.85 -21.23 9.66
N LEU A 22 21.90 -19.99 9.15
CA LEU A 22 21.80 -18.80 9.96
C LEU A 22 20.33 -18.52 10.35
N ARG A 23 20.13 -18.04 11.57
CA ARG A 23 18.82 -17.55 12.03
C ARG A 23 18.50 -16.16 11.49
N GLN A 24 19.51 -15.43 11.09
CA GLN A 24 19.40 -14.12 10.48
C GLN A 24 20.50 -13.92 9.44
N VAL A 25 20.18 -13.23 8.36
CA VAL A 25 21.12 -12.96 7.26
C VAL A 25 20.99 -11.52 6.79
N GLY A 26 22.14 -10.86 6.57
CA GLY A 26 22.21 -9.55 5.94
C GLY A 26 21.96 -9.66 4.43
N PHE A 27 20.98 -8.94 3.92
CA PHE A 27 20.65 -8.92 2.49
C PHE A 27 20.25 -7.51 2.05
N LEU A 28 20.99 -6.94 1.08
CA LEU A 28 20.72 -5.61 0.52
C LEU A 28 20.50 -4.53 1.59
N GLY A 29 21.35 -4.48 2.62
CA GLY A 29 21.24 -3.49 3.70
C GLY A 29 20.05 -3.69 4.65
N HIS A 30 19.43 -4.85 4.64
CA HIS A 30 18.40 -5.29 5.59
C HIS A 30 18.89 -6.55 6.30
N VAL A 31 18.27 -6.86 7.42
CA VAL A 31 18.46 -8.15 8.11
C VAL A 31 17.17 -8.94 7.97
N LEU A 32 17.27 -10.11 7.35
CA LEU A 32 16.20 -11.08 7.26
C LEU A 32 16.27 -11.99 8.48
N THR A 33 15.15 -12.15 9.19
CA THR A 33 14.99 -13.00 10.35
C THR A 33 13.81 -13.96 10.12
N GLN A 34 13.57 -14.87 11.05
CA GLN A 34 12.37 -15.73 11.02
C GLN A 34 11.08 -14.90 11.18
N ASP A 35 11.15 -13.76 11.88
CA ASP A 35 10.01 -12.88 12.13
C ASP A 35 9.75 -11.89 10.99
N GLY A 36 10.71 -11.73 10.07
CA GLY A 36 10.57 -10.81 8.94
C GLY A 36 11.83 -10.06 8.56
N ILE A 37 11.65 -8.83 8.09
CA ILE A 37 12.70 -7.93 7.58
C ILE A 37 12.91 -6.79 8.58
N ALA A 38 14.16 -6.56 8.99
CA ALA A 38 14.55 -5.46 9.87
C ALA A 38 15.57 -4.53 9.19
N VAL A 39 15.71 -3.33 9.72
CA VAL A 39 16.79 -2.40 9.34
C VAL A 39 18.13 -2.96 9.82
N ASP A 40 19.17 -2.80 9.01
CA ASP A 40 20.53 -3.22 9.34
C ASP A 40 21.06 -2.49 10.60
N PRO A 41 21.46 -3.20 11.66
CA PRO A 41 21.96 -2.60 12.91
C PRO A 41 23.18 -1.70 12.72
N GLU A 42 24.04 -1.97 11.73
CA GLU A 42 25.17 -1.09 11.44
C GLU A 42 24.70 0.25 10.88
N LYS A 43 23.68 0.24 10.04
CA LYS A 43 23.04 1.46 9.53
C LYS A 43 22.35 2.23 10.64
N VAL A 44 21.68 1.54 11.56
CA VAL A 44 21.07 2.16 12.74
C VAL A 44 22.13 2.87 13.60
N LYS A 45 23.28 2.23 13.86
CA LYS A 45 24.41 2.86 14.58
C LYS A 45 24.94 4.11 13.87
N ALA A 46 25.10 4.02 12.54
CA ALA A 46 25.54 5.16 11.73
C ALA A 46 24.56 6.34 11.83
N VAL A 47 23.25 6.06 11.82
CA VAL A 47 22.20 7.08 11.98
C VAL A 47 22.27 7.74 13.35
N LEU A 48 22.44 6.97 14.40
CA LEU A 48 22.54 7.51 15.77
C LEU A 48 23.68 8.54 15.90
N GLY A 49 24.83 8.26 15.28
CA GLY A 49 25.99 9.15 15.27
C GLY A 49 25.87 10.33 14.29
N TRP A 50 24.83 10.41 13.48
CA TRP A 50 24.70 11.47 12.47
C TRP A 50 24.46 12.83 13.10
N LYS A 51 25.30 13.81 12.74
CA LYS A 51 25.18 15.20 13.20
C LYS A 51 24.10 15.93 12.40
N SER A 52 23.53 16.97 12.99
CA SER A 52 22.57 17.84 12.29
C SER A 52 23.19 18.40 11.00
N PRO A 53 22.48 18.32 9.86
CA PRO A 53 22.98 18.79 8.59
C PRO A 53 23.37 20.27 8.60
N ALA A 54 24.56 20.57 8.13
CA ALA A 54 25.09 21.94 8.00
C ALA A 54 24.99 22.46 6.55
N SER A 55 24.62 21.62 5.60
CA SER A 55 24.52 21.96 4.19
C SER A 55 23.36 21.23 3.49
N VAL A 56 22.99 21.72 2.30
CA VAL A 56 22.01 21.05 1.41
C VAL A 56 22.49 19.64 1.01
N THR A 57 23.80 19.45 0.89
CA THR A 57 24.40 18.15 0.56
C THR A 57 24.22 17.17 1.71
N ASP A 58 24.40 17.61 2.96
CA ASP A 58 24.20 16.77 4.14
C ASP A 58 22.73 16.34 4.25
N ILE A 59 21.79 17.27 3.97
CA ILE A 59 20.36 16.92 3.93
C ILE A 59 20.09 15.84 2.89
N ARG A 60 20.66 15.96 1.67
CA ARG A 60 20.47 14.95 0.61
C ARG A 60 21.02 13.61 1.04
N SER A 61 22.18 13.58 1.65
CA SER A 61 22.83 12.35 2.14
C SER A 61 21.99 11.68 3.21
N PHE A 62 21.51 12.44 4.20
CA PHE A 62 20.65 11.92 5.26
C PHE A 62 19.31 11.42 4.71
N LEU A 63 18.60 12.26 3.91
CA LEU A 63 17.31 11.87 3.34
C LEU A 63 17.43 10.74 2.32
N GLY A 64 18.56 10.60 1.63
CA GLY A 64 18.84 9.47 0.75
C GLY A 64 18.89 8.16 1.54
N MET A 65 19.64 8.16 2.64
CA MET A 65 19.74 6.99 3.52
C MET A 65 18.40 6.71 4.24
N ALA A 66 17.78 7.73 4.86
CA ALA A 66 16.48 7.58 5.52
C ALA A 66 15.39 7.16 4.54
N GLY A 67 15.41 7.68 3.30
CA GLY A 67 14.48 7.34 2.23
C GLY A 67 14.60 5.90 1.74
N TYR A 68 15.78 5.29 1.84
CA TYR A 68 15.96 3.87 1.54
C TYR A 68 15.14 2.98 2.49
N TYR A 69 15.04 3.38 3.77
CA TYR A 69 14.27 2.69 4.80
C TYR A 69 12.85 3.25 5.00
N ARG A 70 12.34 4.08 4.07
CA ARG A 70 11.02 4.73 4.20
C ARG A 70 9.86 3.75 4.40
N ARG A 71 9.99 2.52 3.90
CA ARG A 71 8.97 1.45 4.08
C ARG A 71 8.80 1.01 5.55
N PHE A 72 9.79 1.31 6.40
CA PHE A 72 9.75 1.04 7.85
C PHE A 72 9.25 2.24 8.64
N ILE A 73 9.10 3.40 8.01
CA ILE A 73 8.81 4.67 8.69
C ILE A 73 7.43 5.15 8.32
N GLU A 74 6.57 5.10 9.30
CA GLU A 74 5.26 5.70 9.22
C GLU A 74 5.36 7.21 9.02
N GLY A 75 4.57 7.77 8.06
CA GLY A 75 4.51 9.21 7.81
C GLY A 75 5.79 9.85 7.29
N PHE A 76 6.73 9.08 6.74
CA PHE A 76 8.04 9.55 6.26
C PHE A 76 7.98 10.85 5.47
N SER A 77 7.03 10.98 4.54
CA SER A 77 6.97 12.15 3.66
C SER A 77 6.60 13.44 4.40
N THR A 78 5.75 13.34 5.41
CA THR A 78 5.35 14.47 6.26
C THR A 78 6.50 14.88 7.19
N LEU A 79 7.17 13.89 7.78
CA LEU A 79 8.35 14.10 8.63
C LEU A 79 9.51 14.72 7.85
N ALA A 80 9.77 14.27 6.64
CA ALA A 80 10.84 14.79 5.80
C ALA A 80 10.55 16.19 5.21
N LYS A 81 9.30 16.68 5.29
CA LYS A 81 8.87 17.92 4.62
C LYS A 81 9.69 19.16 4.97
N PRO A 82 10.01 19.49 6.24
CA PRO A 82 10.82 20.65 6.56
C PRO A 82 12.19 20.62 5.89
N MET A 83 12.87 19.49 5.93
CA MET A 83 14.18 19.31 5.30
C MET A 83 14.10 19.30 3.77
N THR A 84 13.07 18.67 3.18
CA THR A 84 12.93 18.65 1.71
C THR A 84 12.61 20.03 1.13
N GLN A 85 12.02 20.93 1.91
CA GLN A 85 11.81 22.33 1.47
C GLN A 85 13.13 23.09 1.29
N LEU A 86 14.16 22.77 2.07
CA LEU A 86 15.50 23.38 1.94
C LEU A 86 16.26 22.88 0.69
N LEU A 87 15.78 21.82 0.04
CA LEU A 87 16.38 21.32 -1.21
C LEU A 87 15.92 22.07 -2.46
N LYS A 88 14.92 22.99 -2.35
CA LYS A 88 14.43 23.79 -3.47
C LYS A 88 15.47 24.83 -3.89
N LYS A 89 15.61 25.06 -5.20
CA LYS A 89 16.62 25.96 -5.79
C LYS A 89 16.57 27.40 -5.24
N ASP A 90 15.35 27.88 -4.95
CA ASP A 90 15.12 29.27 -4.56
C ASP A 90 15.11 29.50 -3.04
N LYS A 91 15.50 28.49 -2.26
CA LYS A 91 15.54 28.56 -0.80
C LYS A 91 16.99 28.70 -0.32
N LYS A 92 17.25 29.76 0.47
CA LYS A 92 18.50 29.86 1.24
C LYS A 92 18.53 28.77 2.29
N PHE A 93 19.68 28.13 2.48
CA PHE A 93 19.83 27.14 3.53
C PHE A 93 19.75 27.84 4.89
N GLU A 94 18.75 27.46 5.68
CA GLU A 94 18.53 27.92 7.05
C GLU A 94 17.97 26.72 7.85
N TRP A 95 18.81 26.21 8.76
CA TRP A 95 18.43 25.09 9.60
C TRP A 95 17.55 25.57 10.75
N THR A 96 16.25 25.35 10.63
CA THR A 96 15.24 25.79 11.61
C THR A 96 14.99 24.73 12.67
N GLU A 97 14.35 25.11 13.79
CA GLU A 97 13.91 24.18 14.83
C GLU A 97 12.98 23.07 14.28
N ALA A 98 12.13 23.41 13.31
CA ALA A 98 11.27 22.43 12.62
C ALA A 98 12.09 21.39 11.84
N CYS A 99 13.23 21.79 11.24
CA CYS A 99 14.15 20.87 10.58
C CYS A 99 14.85 19.96 11.60
N GLU A 100 15.30 20.53 12.72
CA GLU A 100 15.94 19.77 13.79
C GLU A 100 14.99 18.75 14.40
N LYS A 101 13.76 19.16 14.72
CA LYS A 101 12.73 18.25 15.21
C LYS A 101 12.46 17.09 14.24
N SER A 102 12.28 17.40 12.95
CA SER A 102 12.07 16.39 11.92
C SER A 102 13.27 15.44 11.77
N PHE A 103 14.48 15.97 11.86
CA PHE A 103 15.70 15.18 11.79
C PHE A 103 15.80 14.21 12.97
N GLN A 104 15.59 14.68 14.20
CA GLN A 104 15.63 13.83 15.39
C GLN A 104 14.51 12.78 15.40
N GLU A 105 13.32 13.16 14.97
CA GLU A 105 12.19 12.23 14.89
C GLU A 105 12.43 11.13 13.83
N LEU A 106 12.99 11.45 12.67
CA LEU A 106 13.39 10.46 11.67
C LEU A 106 14.50 9.54 12.19
N LYS A 107 15.49 10.07 12.92
CA LYS A 107 16.51 9.26 13.59
C LYS A 107 15.87 8.28 14.56
N GLN A 108 14.99 8.76 15.42
CA GLN A 108 14.28 7.93 16.39
C GLN A 108 13.48 6.83 15.69
N LYS A 109 12.66 7.16 14.68
CA LYS A 109 11.86 6.17 13.95
C LYS A 109 12.71 5.13 13.20
N LEU A 110 13.88 5.50 12.72
CA LEU A 110 14.83 4.55 12.10
C LEU A 110 15.43 3.60 13.13
N THR A 111 15.75 4.11 14.32
CA THR A 111 16.35 3.31 15.39
C THR A 111 15.37 2.39 16.10
N THR A 112 14.09 2.76 16.11
CA THR A 112 12.98 1.99 16.68
C THR A 112 12.10 1.35 15.59
N ALA A 113 12.64 1.21 14.38
CA ALA A 113 11.88 0.67 13.25
C ALA A 113 11.35 -0.73 13.54
N PRO A 114 10.07 -1.01 13.23
CA PRO A 114 9.50 -2.32 13.45
C PRO A 114 10.11 -3.37 12.52
N VAL A 115 10.01 -4.64 12.91
CA VAL A 115 10.25 -5.75 11.98
C VAL A 115 9.03 -5.86 11.07
N LEU A 116 9.24 -5.79 9.76
CA LEU A 116 8.19 -5.95 8.76
C LEU A 116 8.11 -7.41 8.32
N ILE A 117 6.91 -7.93 8.12
CA ILE A 117 6.77 -9.30 7.63
C ILE A 117 7.15 -9.39 6.14
N VAL A 118 7.63 -10.58 5.75
CA VAL A 118 7.76 -10.94 4.33
C VAL A 118 6.36 -11.27 3.81
N PRO A 119 5.87 -10.58 2.77
CA PRO A 119 4.52 -10.85 2.27
C PRO A 119 4.42 -12.22 1.60
N ASP A 120 3.31 -12.89 1.84
CA ASP A 120 2.93 -14.13 1.17
C ASP A 120 1.90 -13.80 0.06
N ILE A 121 2.27 -14.02 -1.19
CA ILE A 121 1.42 -13.73 -2.35
C ILE A 121 0.16 -14.63 -2.44
N HIS A 122 0.07 -15.69 -1.65
CA HIS A 122 -1.09 -16.58 -1.61
C HIS A 122 -2.11 -16.18 -0.55
N LYS A 123 -1.84 -15.11 0.19
CA LYS A 123 -2.72 -14.60 1.24
C LYS A 123 -3.28 -13.24 0.86
N ASN A 124 -4.47 -12.93 1.39
CA ASN A 124 -5.11 -11.63 1.18
C ASN A 124 -4.29 -10.50 1.81
N PHE A 125 -4.31 -9.36 1.15
CA PHE A 125 -3.71 -8.14 1.65
C PHE A 125 -4.77 -7.22 2.26
N GLU A 126 -4.36 -6.44 3.24
CA GLU A 126 -5.13 -5.38 3.84
C GLU A 126 -4.39 -4.06 3.65
N VAL A 127 -5.09 -3.03 3.16
CA VAL A 127 -4.52 -1.70 2.96
C VAL A 127 -5.32 -0.69 3.74
N TYR A 128 -4.67 0.00 4.66
CA TYR A 128 -5.25 1.10 5.40
C TYR A 128 -4.80 2.41 4.75
N CYS A 129 -5.76 3.24 4.36
CA CYS A 129 -5.52 4.52 3.71
C CYS A 129 -6.09 5.65 4.53
N ASP A 130 -5.34 6.75 4.58
CA ASP A 130 -5.78 8.00 5.20
C ASP A 130 -5.19 9.20 4.44
N ALA A 131 -5.94 10.29 4.40
CA ALA A 131 -5.54 11.50 3.75
C ALA A 131 -5.74 12.72 4.63
N SER A 132 -4.78 13.61 4.60
CA SER A 132 -4.85 14.91 5.24
C SER A 132 -4.48 16.02 4.28
N ARG A 133 -4.70 17.27 4.65
CA ARG A 133 -4.18 18.43 3.90
C ARG A 133 -2.64 18.51 3.87
N LYS A 134 -1.94 17.66 4.64
CA LYS A 134 -0.47 17.61 4.69
C LYS A 134 0.12 16.55 3.76
N GLY A 135 -0.63 15.47 3.50
CA GLY A 135 -0.16 14.35 2.70
C GLY A 135 -1.11 13.17 2.71
N LEU A 136 -0.71 12.13 1.99
CA LEU A 136 -1.38 10.84 1.94
C LEU A 136 -0.55 9.82 2.70
N GLY A 137 -1.21 8.96 3.45
CA GLY A 137 -0.61 7.87 4.21
C GLY A 137 -1.28 6.55 3.94
N CYS A 138 -0.50 5.47 3.84
CA CYS A 138 -1.01 4.13 3.62
C CYS A 138 -0.16 3.10 4.35
N VAL A 139 -0.80 2.03 4.82
CA VAL A 139 -0.14 0.87 5.42
C VAL A 139 -0.60 -0.38 4.69
N LEU A 140 0.33 -1.19 4.25
CA LEU A 140 0.08 -2.53 3.73
C LEU A 140 0.26 -3.53 4.86
N MET A 141 -0.74 -4.34 5.07
CA MET A 141 -0.75 -5.35 6.13
C MET A 141 -1.15 -6.72 5.58
N GLN A 142 -0.83 -7.74 6.35
CA GLN A 142 -1.25 -9.10 6.10
C GLN A 142 -1.37 -9.83 7.45
N GLU A 143 -2.52 -10.44 7.73
CA GLU A 143 -2.79 -11.14 9.00
C GLU A 143 -2.51 -10.27 10.25
N GLY A 144 -2.88 -9.00 10.20
CA GLY A 144 -2.69 -8.05 11.30
C GLY A 144 -1.24 -7.58 11.50
N LYS A 145 -0.31 -7.92 10.60
CA LYS A 145 1.10 -7.52 10.67
C LYS A 145 1.46 -6.60 9.51
N VAL A 146 2.37 -5.68 9.75
CA VAL A 146 2.78 -4.68 8.75
C VAL A 146 3.78 -5.27 7.76
N VAL A 147 3.49 -5.09 6.47
CA VAL A 147 4.38 -5.40 5.33
C VAL A 147 5.19 -4.17 4.91
N ALA A 148 4.53 -3.02 4.81
CA ALA A 148 5.17 -1.77 4.40
C ALA A 148 4.32 -0.54 4.75
N TYR A 149 4.99 0.58 4.99
CA TYR A 149 4.39 1.90 5.04
C TYR A 149 4.63 2.64 3.71
N ALA A 150 3.67 3.46 3.30
CA ALA A 150 3.84 4.41 2.19
C ALA A 150 3.24 5.76 2.56
N SER A 151 3.91 6.84 2.15
CA SER A 151 3.39 8.18 2.33
C SER A 151 3.96 9.12 1.27
N ARG A 152 3.19 10.12 0.87
CA ARG A 152 3.67 11.21 0.02
C ARG A 152 2.99 12.54 0.34
N GLN A 153 3.69 13.62 0.07
CA GLN A 153 3.11 14.96 0.14
C GLN A 153 2.08 15.16 -0.97
N LEU A 154 1.09 16.03 -0.73
CA LEU A 154 0.16 16.45 -1.77
C LEU A 154 0.90 17.21 -2.87
N ARG A 155 0.48 17.01 -4.10
CA ARG A 155 0.87 17.84 -5.23
C ARG A 155 0.09 19.17 -5.15
N LYS A 156 0.63 20.23 -5.73
CA LYS A 156 0.02 21.57 -5.69
C LYS A 156 -1.46 21.60 -6.11
N HIS A 157 -1.84 20.79 -7.10
CA HIS A 157 -3.23 20.69 -7.56
C HIS A 157 -4.11 19.81 -6.63
N GLU A 158 -3.53 18.90 -5.87
CA GLU A 158 -4.25 18.03 -4.93
C GLU A 158 -4.63 18.76 -3.64
N GLU A 159 -3.93 19.87 -3.30
CA GLU A 159 -4.25 20.71 -2.15
C GLU A 159 -5.69 21.29 -2.22
N ASN A 160 -6.22 21.42 -3.44
CA ASN A 160 -7.57 21.91 -3.70
C ASN A 160 -8.61 20.79 -3.87
N TYR A 161 -8.26 19.55 -3.62
CA TYR A 161 -9.21 18.44 -3.73
C TYR A 161 -10.17 18.44 -2.55
N PRO A 162 -11.45 18.11 -2.76
CA PRO A 162 -12.36 17.81 -1.67
C PRO A 162 -11.90 16.56 -0.92
N THR A 163 -12.33 16.43 0.34
CA THR A 163 -11.84 15.35 1.24
C THR A 163 -12.02 13.96 0.64
N HIS A 164 -13.17 13.66 0.06
CA HIS A 164 -13.41 12.36 -0.57
C HIS A 164 -12.45 12.05 -1.74
N ASP A 165 -12.01 13.07 -2.49
CA ASP A 165 -11.04 12.91 -3.55
C ASP A 165 -9.61 12.74 -3.00
N LEU A 166 -9.29 13.36 -1.86
CA LEU A 166 -8.01 13.15 -1.18
C LEU A 166 -7.93 11.70 -0.66
N GLU A 167 -9.00 11.20 -0.04
CA GLU A 167 -9.06 9.82 0.42
C GLU A 167 -8.94 8.83 -0.75
N MET A 168 -9.66 9.07 -1.84
CA MET A 168 -9.49 8.25 -3.04
C MET A 168 -8.09 8.35 -3.63
N ALA A 169 -7.45 9.52 -3.57
CA ALA A 169 -6.06 9.67 -3.99
C ALA A 169 -5.08 8.87 -3.13
N ALA A 170 -5.37 8.66 -1.83
CA ALA A 170 -4.60 7.78 -0.97
C ALA A 170 -4.75 6.32 -1.39
N VAL A 171 -5.97 5.87 -1.69
CA VAL A 171 -6.22 4.52 -2.24
C VAL A 171 -5.45 4.31 -3.54
N ILE A 172 -5.57 5.25 -4.49
CA ILE A 172 -4.84 5.17 -5.76
C ILE A 172 -3.32 5.19 -5.57
N HIS A 173 -2.83 5.92 -4.58
CA HIS A 173 -1.40 5.91 -4.24
C HIS A 173 -0.96 4.54 -3.77
N ALA A 174 -1.69 3.92 -2.85
CA ALA A 174 -1.41 2.59 -2.34
C ALA A 174 -1.41 1.51 -3.44
N LEU A 175 -2.44 1.50 -4.28
CA LEU A 175 -2.54 0.55 -5.40
C LEU A 175 -1.38 0.67 -6.39
N LYS A 176 -0.87 1.89 -6.64
CA LYS A 176 0.28 2.11 -7.50
C LYS A 176 1.61 1.74 -6.85
N GLU A 177 1.80 2.09 -5.58
CA GLU A 177 3.03 1.83 -4.83
C GLU A 177 3.25 0.31 -4.67
N TRP A 178 2.18 -0.42 -4.36
CA TRP A 178 2.22 -1.86 -4.11
C TRP A 178 1.62 -2.71 -5.24
N ARG A 179 1.60 -2.17 -6.48
CA ARG A 179 1.08 -2.87 -7.66
C ARG A 179 1.61 -4.30 -7.78
N HIS A 180 2.89 -4.48 -7.53
CA HIS A 180 3.57 -5.78 -7.63
C HIS A 180 3.11 -6.81 -6.59
N PHE A 181 2.47 -6.40 -5.51
CA PHE A 181 1.84 -7.28 -4.53
C PHE A 181 0.34 -7.44 -4.76
N LEU A 182 -0.34 -6.36 -5.16
CA LEU A 182 -1.79 -6.28 -5.16
C LEU A 182 -2.43 -6.71 -6.48
N LEU A 183 -1.70 -6.63 -7.60
CA LEU A 183 -2.24 -7.04 -8.88
C LEU A 183 -2.36 -8.56 -8.95
N GLY A 184 -3.60 -9.04 -9.14
CA GLY A 184 -3.91 -10.48 -9.19
C GLY A 184 -4.13 -11.14 -7.82
N ASN A 185 -4.02 -10.37 -6.72
CA ASN A 185 -4.29 -10.83 -5.36
C ASN A 185 -5.48 -10.08 -4.76
N ARG A 186 -6.25 -10.73 -3.91
CA ARG A 186 -7.35 -10.11 -3.17
C ARG A 186 -6.81 -9.10 -2.17
N CYS A 187 -7.39 -7.88 -2.17
CA CYS A 187 -6.99 -6.79 -1.29
C CYS A 187 -8.22 -6.12 -0.65
N GLU A 188 -8.22 -6.03 0.67
CA GLU A 188 -9.24 -5.31 1.43
C GLU A 188 -8.71 -3.91 1.80
N ILE A 189 -9.39 -2.86 1.33
CA ILE A 189 -8.98 -1.46 1.54
C ILE A 189 -9.86 -0.82 2.60
N TYR A 190 -9.26 -0.25 3.61
CA TYR A 190 -9.91 0.43 4.73
C TYR A 190 -9.66 1.93 4.66
N THR A 191 -10.73 2.73 4.74
CA THR A 191 -10.70 4.19 4.73
C THR A 191 -11.71 4.74 5.72
N ASP A 192 -11.47 5.91 6.28
CA ASP A 192 -12.36 6.56 7.25
C ASP A 192 -13.46 7.43 6.60
N HIS A 193 -13.50 7.50 5.28
CA HIS A 193 -14.46 8.34 4.55
C HIS A 193 -15.61 7.53 3.95
N LYS A 194 -16.81 7.67 4.53
CA LYS A 194 -18.03 6.92 4.13
C LYS A 194 -18.42 7.09 2.66
N SER A 195 -18.12 8.24 2.02
CA SER A 195 -18.55 8.49 0.64
C SER A 195 -17.83 7.61 -0.38
N LEU A 196 -16.65 7.08 -0.06
CA LEU A 196 -15.95 6.16 -0.96
C LEU A 196 -16.73 4.86 -1.19
N LYS A 197 -17.56 4.44 -0.24
CA LYS A 197 -18.48 3.32 -0.41
C LYS A 197 -19.40 3.48 -1.62
N TYR A 198 -19.81 4.72 -1.93
CA TYR A 198 -20.80 5.01 -2.97
C TYR A 198 -20.17 5.50 -4.28
N ILE A 199 -18.84 5.69 -4.34
CA ILE A 199 -18.18 6.27 -5.51
C ILE A 199 -18.36 5.41 -6.77
N PHE A 200 -18.56 4.11 -6.60
CA PHE A 200 -18.78 3.16 -7.70
C PHE A 200 -20.22 3.12 -8.21
N THR A 201 -21.15 3.59 -7.41
CA THR A 201 -22.60 3.62 -7.74
C THR A 201 -23.09 5.01 -8.13
N GLN A 202 -22.22 6.03 -8.02
CA GLN A 202 -22.58 7.40 -8.39
C GLN A 202 -22.67 7.55 -9.91
N PRO A 203 -23.81 8.04 -10.44
CA PRO A 203 -23.99 8.23 -11.89
C PRO A 203 -23.11 9.37 -12.43
N GLU A 204 -22.87 10.41 -11.63
CA GLU A 204 -22.13 11.60 -12.03
C GLU A 204 -20.74 11.63 -11.40
N LEU A 205 -19.74 11.19 -12.14
CA LEU A 205 -18.35 11.24 -11.76
C LEU A 205 -17.58 12.23 -12.63
N ASN A 206 -16.71 13.02 -12.01
CA ASN A 206 -15.79 13.87 -12.75
C ASN A 206 -14.71 13.03 -13.48
N LEU A 207 -14.03 13.63 -14.49
CA LEU A 207 -13.04 12.92 -15.31
C LEU A 207 -11.90 12.31 -14.51
N ARG A 208 -11.51 12.91 -13.38
CA ARG A 208 -10.48 12.39 -12.49
C ARG A 208 -10.95 11.11 -11.79
N GLN A 209 -12.15 11.15 -11.22
CA GLN A 209 -12.76 10.01 -10.54
C GLN A 209 -12.96 8.84 -11.50
N ARG A 210 -13.44 9.09 -12.73
CA ARG A 210 -13.57 8.06 -13.78
C ARG A 210 -12.25 7.36 -14.05
N ARG A 211 -11.15 8.12 -14.25
CA ARG A 211 -9.80 7.54 -14.46
C ARG A 211 -9.30 6.72 -13.26
N TRP A 212 -9.65 7.14 -12.05
CA TRP A 212 -9.31 6.38 -10.85
C TRP A 212 -10.08 5.07 -10.78
N LEU A 213 -11.36 5.08 -11.13
CA LEU A 213 -12.17 3.86 -11.20
C LEU A 213 -11.68 2.89 -12.27
N GLU A 214 -11.28 3.39 -13.43
CA GLU A 214 -10.65 2.56 -14.46
C GLU A 214 -9.41 1.84 -13.94
N LEU A 215 -8.56 2.55 -13.16
CA LEU A 215 -7.39 1.94 -12.55
C LEU A 215 -7.77 0.89 -11.49
N VAL A 216 -8.78 1.17 -10.67
CA VAL A 216 -9.21 0.27 -9.60
C VAL A 216 -9.77 -1.04 -10.17
N LYS A 217 -10.39 -1.01 -11.34
CA LYS A 217 -10.91 -2.20 -12.03
C LYS A 217 -9.84 -3.24 -12.37
N ASP A 218 -8.57 -2.85 -12.46
CA ASP A 218 -7.46 -3.79 -12.69
C ASP A 218 -7.17 -4.68 -11.47
N TYR A 219 -7.74 -4.36 -10.30
CA TYR A 219 -7.44 -5.02 -9.03
C TYR A 219 -8.68 -5.72 -8.48
N ASP A 220 -8.47 -6.82 -7.77
CA ASP A 220 -9.51 -7.47 -6.96
C ASP A 220 -9.54 -6.82 -5.57
N VAL A 221 -10.37 -5.78 -5.40
CA VAL A 221 -10.42 -4.99 -4.18
C VAL A 221 -11.81 -4.91 -3.56
N GLY A 222 -11.84 -5.01 -2.22
CA GLY A 222 -12.98 -4.63 -1.40
C GLY A 222 -12.71 -3.29 -0.70
N ILE A 223 -13.62 -2.32 -0.77
CA ILE A 223 -13.46 -1.05 -0.05
C ILE A 223 -14.40 -1.01 1.15
N HIS A 224 -13.81 -0.84 2.32
CA HIS A 224 -14.51 -0.86 3.61
C HIS A 224 -14.40 0.49 4.29
N TYR A 225 -15.53 0.93 4.84
CA TYR A 225 -15.51 2.05 5.76
C TYR A 225 -15.05 1.59 7.14
N HIS A 226 -14.00 2.19 7.65
CA HIS A 226 -13.49 1.95 9.00
C HIS A 226 -13.47 3.26 9.77
N PRO A 227 -14.25 3.42 10.86
CA PRO A 227 -14.28 4.67 11.63
C PRO A 227 -12.89 5.08 12.10
N GLY A 228 -12.51 6.37 11.96
CA GLY A 228 -11.18 6.90 12.26
C GLY A 228 -10.65 6.56 13.67
N LYS A 229 -11.55 6.42 14.68
CA LYS A 229 -11.16 5.96 16.01
C LYS A 229 -10.64 4.52 16.08
N ALA A 230 -10.98 3.69 15.11
CA ALA A 230 -10.48 2.31 15.01
C ALA A 230 -9.32 2.20 14.00
N ASN A 231 -9.15 3.20 13.12
CA ASN A 231 -8.06 3.30 12.16
C ASN A 231 -6.82 3.99 12.78
N VAL A 232 -6.47 3.58 14.01
CA VAL A 232 -5.39 4.19 14.81
C VAL A 232 -4.08 4.24 14.04
N VAL A 233 -3.82 3.24 13.21
CA VAL A 233 -2.58 3.12 12.43
C VAL A 233 -2.54 4.10 11.27
N ALA A 234 -3.64 4.29 10.54
CA ALA A 234 -3.67 5.22 9.41
C ALA A 234 -3.87 6.69 9.86
N ASP A 235 -4.62 6.91 10.95
CA ASP A 235 -4.83 8.23 11.53
C ASP A 235 -3.52 8.81 12.11
N ALA A 236 -2.68 7.96 12.71
CA ALA A 236 -1.33 8.34 13.12
C ALA A 236 -0.44 8.75 11.93
N LEU A 237 -0.70 8.22 10.71
CA LEU A 237 0.02 8.57 9.48
C LEU A 237 -0.28 9.97 8.97
N SER A 238 -1.47 10.49 9.22
CA SER A 238 -1.94 11.78 8.69
C SER A 238 -1.80 12.93 9.66
N ARG A 239 -1.82 12.68 10.97
CA ARG A 239 -1.82 13.72 12.01
C ARG A 239 -0.44 13.90 12.63
N ASN A 240 -0.01 15.15 12.74
CA ASN A 240 1.18 15.53 13.49
C ASN A 240 0.78 15.70 14.97
N PRO A 241 1.47 15.11 15.97
CA PRO A 241 1.07 15.20 17.38
C PRO A 241 1.23 16.59 18.03
N SER A 242 1.51 17.63 17.26
CA SER A 242 1.92 18.93 17.82
C SER A 242 0.93 20.09 17.69
N SER A 243 -0.37 19.85 17.56
CA SER A 243 -1.29 20.99 17.69
C SER A 243 -2.79 20.65 17.70
N ASP A 244 -3.31 19.78 18.56
CA ASP A 244 -4.75 19.83 18.83
C ASP A 244 -5.15 18.89 19.99
N GLU A 245 -4.66 19.19 21.18
CA GLU A 245 -5.21 18.58 22.42
C GLU A 245 -6.62 19.10 22.78
N ASN A 246 -7.21 20.01 22.00
CA ASN A 246 -8.42 20.73 22.41
C ASN A 246 -9.65 20.58 21.49
N SER A 247 -9.68 19.69 20.48
CA SER A 247 -10.83 19.64 19.57
C SER A 247 -11.77 18.45 19.71
N LEU A 248 -11.61 17.57 20.71
CA LEU A 248 -12.46 16.39 20.90
C LEU A 248 -13.42 16.46 22.09
N GLN A 249 -13.42 17.55 22.86
CA GLN A 249 -14.30 17.67 24.02
C GLN A 249 -15.51 18.59 23.84
N SER A 250 -15.77 19.13 22.66
CA SER A 250 -16.97 19.99 22.44
C SER A 250 -17.70 19.73 21.14
N LEU A 251 -18.24 18.53 20.96
CA LEU A 251 -19.46 18.42 20.15
C LEU A 251 -20.58 19.05 21.00
N ARG A 252 -20.93 20.31 20.66
CA ARG A 252 -22.03 21.02 21.32
C ARG A 252 -23.31 20.20 21.25
N PRO A 253 -24.13 20.16 22.31
CA PRO A 253 -25.40 19.42 22.35
C PRO A 253 -26.34 19.71 21.16
N GLU A 254 -26.20 20.87 20.54
CA GLU A 254 -26.96 21.31 19.37
C GLU A 254 -26.71 20.45 18.13
N PHE A 255 -25.49 19.94 17.91
CA PHE A 255 -25.20 19.01 16.81
C PHE A 255 -25.79 17.61 17.06
N GLN A 256 -25.92 17.18 18.30
CA GLN A 256 -26.55 15.90 18.59
C GLN A 256 -28.06 15.91 18.25
N GLN A 257 -28.73 17.04 18.39
CA GLN A 257 -30.14 17.19 18.02
C GLN A 257 -30.36 17.29 16.53
N GLU A 258 -29.44 17.87 15.75
CA GLU A 258 -29.54 17.91 14.28
C GLU A 258 -29.30 16.52 13.66
N PHE A 259 -28.38 15.73 14.20
CA PHE A 259 -28.16 14.34 13.77
C PHE A 259 -29.40 13.44 14.07
N ALA A 260 -30.09 13.69 15.17
CA ALA A 260 -31.33 12.96 15.48
C ALA A 260 -32.48 13.32 14.52
N LYS A 261 -32.53 14.54 14.02
CA LYS A 261 -33.55 14.98 13.02
C LYS A 261 -33.35 14.36 11.63
N LEU A 262 -32.13 13.89 11.32
CA LEU A 262 -31.82 13.27 10.03
C LEU A 262 -32.09 11.76 9.98
N ASN A 263 -32.72 11.17 11.01
CA ASN A 263 -33.01 9.73 11.12
C ASN A 263 -31.79 8.82 10.85
N LEU A 264 -30.60 9.30 11.17
CA LEU A 264 -29.38 8.52 11.13
C LEU A 264 -29.24 7.80 12.47
N LEU A 265 -29.76 6.58 12.55
CA LEU A 265 -29.52 5.67 13.66
C LEU A 265 -28.02 5.43 13.78
N MET A 266 -27.41 5.95 14.85
CA MET A 266 -26.10 5.49 15.31
C MET A 266 -26.30 4.09 15.88
N ILE A 267 -26.02 3.08 15.06
CA ILE A 267 -25.93 1.71 15.55
C ILE A 267 -24.60 1.61 16.30
N ALA A 268 -24.67 1.56 17.62
CA ALA A 268 -23.54 1.17 18.46
C ALA A 268 -23.31 -0.33 18.28
N GLY A 269 -22.46 -0.68 17.33
CA GLY A 269 -22.12 -2.04 16.94
C GLY A 269 -21.70 -2.00 15.49
N GLY A 270 -20.39 -1.92 15.25
CA GLY A 270 -19.82 -1.65 13.94
C GLY A 270 -20.23 -2.67 12.89
N THR A 271 -21.23 -2.34 12.10
CA THR A 271 -21.50 -3.07 10.86
C THR A 271 -20.58 -2.49 9.79
N ILE A 272 -19.55 -3.23 9.44
CA ILE A 272 -18.68 -2.92 8.29
C ILE A 272 -19.55 -3.04 7.04
N SER A 273 -19.72 -1.94 6.32
CA SER A 273 -20.40 -1.97 5.03
C SER A 273 -19.37 -2.24 3.95
N ASN A 274 -19.45 -3.41 3.35
CA ASN A 274 -18.51 -3.87 2.33
C ASN A 274 -18.95 -3.45 0.92
N LEU A 275 -18.03 -2.96 0.12
CA LEU A 275 -18.17 -2.82 -1.33
C LEU A 275 -17.14 -3.74 -1.99
N GLU A 276 -17.62 -4.77 -2.67
CA GLU A 276 -16.78 -5.73 -3.39
C GLU A 276 -16.72 -5.35 -4.88
N ILE A 277 -15.51 -5.22 -5.43
CA ILE A 277 -15.29 -4.96 -6.85
C ILE A 277 -14.56 -6.16 -7.42
N LYS A 278 -15.20 -6.84 -8.36
CA LYS A 278 -14.56 -7.89 -9.15
C LYS A 278 -14.07 -7.30 -10.48
N PRO A 279 -12.91 -7.73 -10.98
CA PRO A 279 -12.45 -7.30 -12.28
C PRO A 279 -13.45 -7.68 -13.37
N ASP A 280 -14.05 -6.70 -14.03
CA ASP A 280 -15.02 -6.88 -15.12
C ASP A 280 -14.46 -7.77 -16.25
N LEU A 281 -13.14 -7.67 -16.49
CA LEU A 281 -12.43 -8.48 -17.48
C LEU A 281 -12.50 -9.99 -17.17
N VAL A 282 -12.38 -10.37 -15.91
CA VAL A 282 -12.41 -11.79 -15.52
C VAL A 282 -13.79 -12.37 -15.74
N GLU A 283 -14.87 -11.63 -15.44
CA GLU A 283 -16.23 -12.05 -15.69
C GLU A 283 -16.52 -12.15 -17.19
N LYS A 284 -16.10 -11.15 -17.98
CA LYS A 284 -16.20 -11.19 -19.45
C LYS A 284 -15.47 -12.39 -20.08
N ILE A 285 -14.30 -12.74 -19.57
CA ILE A 285 -13.57 -13.94 -20.02
C ILE A 285 -14.34 -15.20 -19.64
N LYS A 286 -14.89 -15.27 -18.43
CA LYS A 286 -15.70 -16.41 -17.96
C LYS A 286 -16.96 -16.61 -18.80
N GLU A 287 -17.63 -15.52 -19.16
CA GLU A 287 -18.82 -15.53 -20.00
C GLU A 287 -18.51 -15.88 -21.48
N ALA A 288 -17.35 -15.44 -21.99
CA ALA A 288 -16.96 -15.65 -23.37
C ALA A 288 -16.35 -17.02 -23.66
N GLN A 289 -15.91 -17.75 -22.63
CA GLN A 289 -15.31 -19.08 -22.82
C GLN A 289 -16.32 -20.19 -23.16
N PRO A 290 -17.51 -20.29 -22.52
CA PRO A 290 -18.49 -21.34 -22.81
C PRO A 290 -19.02 -21.23 -24.25
N GLY A 291 -18.96 -22.33 -25.00
CA GLY A 291 -19.48 -22.38 -26.36
C GLY A 291 -18.57 -21.82 -27.46
N HIS A 292 -17.41 -21.27 -27.11
CA HIS A 292 -16.48 -20.77 -28.11
C HIS A 292 -15.76 -21.93 -28.84
N PRO A 293 -15.82 -22.02 -30.19
CA PRO A 293 -15.37 -23.20 -30.96
C PRO A 293 -13.89 -23.57 -30.71
N SER A 294 -13.01 -22.60 -30.60
CA SER A 294 -11.58 -22.84 -30.34
C SER A 294 -11.33 -23.38 -28.93
N ILE A 295 -12.11 -22.97 -27.95
CA ILE A 295 -11.99 -23.41 -26.56
C ILE A 295 -12.49 -24.84 -26.40
N GLU A 296 -13.62 -25.16 -27.01
CA GLU A 296 -14.16 -26.53 -27.02
C GLU A 296 -13.19 -27.52 -27.69
N GLY A 297 -12.50 -27.07 -28.75
CA GLY A 297 -11.44 -27.83 -29.39
C GLY A 297 -10.24 -28.12 -28.46
N ILE A 298 -9.84 -27.12 -27.66
CA ILE A 298 -8.75 -27.27 -26.68
C ILE A 298 -9.20 -28.15 -25.51
N LYS A 299 -10.41 -27.96 -24.97
CA LYS A 299 -10.97 -28.77 -23.88
C LYS A 299 -11.00 -30.26 -24.26
N ARG A 300 -11.38 -30.60 -25.50
CA ARG A 300 -11.33 -31.99 -26.00
C ARG A 300 -9.89 -32.53 -26.06
N LYS A 301 -8.91 -31.71 -26.46
CA LYS A 301 -7.48 -32.12 -26.46
C LYS A 301 -6.95 -32.32 -25.05
N VAL A 302 -7.36 -31.49 -24.09
CA VAL A 302 -7.03 -31.64 -22.67
C VAL A 302 -7.59 -32.95 -22.11
N SER A 303 -8.87 -33.25 -22.38
CA SER A 303 -9.50 -34.51 -21.95
C SER A 303 -8.88 -35.77 -22.58
N MET A 304 -8.23 -35.62 -23.76
CA MET A 304 -7.47 -36.71 -24.44
C MET A 304 -6.00 -36.76 -24.03
N GLY A 305 -5.55 -35.95 -23.07
CA GLY A 305 -4.16 -35.88 -22.60
C GLY A 305 -3.16 -35.31 -23.62
N LYS A 306 -3.63 -34.65 -24.69
CA LYS A 306 -2.80 -34.13 -25.78
C LYS A 306 -2.39 -32.66 -25.64
N ALA A 307 -2.81 -31.98 -24.55
CA ALA A 307 -2.53 -30.56 -24.32
C ALA A 307 -2.23 -30.33 -22.83
N SER A 308 -1.06 -30.78 -22.39
CA SER A 308 -0.63 -30.75 -20.98
C SER A 308 -0.37 -29.33 -20.41
N GLU A 309 -0.26 -28.32 -21.30
CA GLU A 309 -0.05 -26.93 -20.87
C GLU A 309 -1.36 -26.21 -20.48
N PHE A 310 -2.50 -26.84 -20.81
CA PHE A 310 -3.83 -26.32 -20.50
C PHE A 310 -4.48 -27.09 -19.36
N VAL A 311 -5.11 -26.36 -18.45
CA VAL A 311 -5.83 -26.92 -17.29
C VAL A 311 -7.27 -26.39 -17.29
N ILE A 312 -8.22 -27.28 -17.01
CA ILE A 312 -9.60 -26.88 -16.75
C ILE A 312 -9.77 -26.79 -15.25
N GLY A 313 -10.06 -25.58 -14.73
CA GLY A 313 -10.32 -25.38 -13.32
C GLY A 313 -11.64 -25.98 -12.85
N ASP A 314 -11.84 -26.07 -11.54
CA ASP A 314 -13.08 -26.58 -10.93
C ASP A 314 -14.31 -25.74 -11.34
N ASP A 315 -14.08 -24.49 -11.77
CA ASP A 315 -15.07 -23.57 -12.33
C ASP A 315 -15.37 -23.80 -13.82
N GLY A 316 -14.81 -24.84 -14.43
CA GLY A 316 -14.99 -25.19 -15.85
C GLY A 316 -14.27 -24.26 -16.84
N ILE A 317 -13.44 -23.34 -16.34
CA ILE A 317 -12.73 -22.33 -17.12
C ILE A 317 -11.37 -22.84 -17.59
N LEU A 318 -11.08 -22.64 -18.87
CA LEU A 318 -9.81 -23.04 -19.47
C LEU A 318 -8.70 -22.05 -19.07
N ARG A 319 -7.58 -22.58 -18.59
CA ARG A 319 -6.36 -21.86 -18.22
C ARG A 319 -5.16 -22.41 -18.97
N TYR A 320 -4.19 -21.55 -19.24
CA TYR A 320 -2.85 -21.92 -19.69
C TYR A 320 -1.90 -21.77 -18.49
N GLY A 321 -1.51 -22.87 -17.88
CA GLY A 321 -0.91 -22.87 -16.56
C GLY A 321 -1.85 -22.19 -15.55
N ASP A 322 -1.36 -21.15 -14.86
CA ASP A 322 -2.13 -20.37 -13.88
C ASP A 322 -2.91 -19.19 -14.47
N ARG A 323 -2.85 -18.96 -15.82
CA ARG A 323 -3.45 -17.79 -16.49
C ARG A 323 -4.74 -18.16 -17.18
N LEU A 324 -5.78 -17.30 -17.05
CA LEU A 324 -7.03 -17.45 -17.79
C LEU A 324 -6.76 -17.37 -19.29
N TYR A 325 -7.28 -18.33 -20.04
CA TYR A 325 -7.19 -18.31 -21.49
C TYR A 325 -8.25 -17.37 -22.08
N VAL A 326 -7.81 -16.36 -22.84
CA VAL A 326 -8.70 -15.38 -23.46
C VAL A 326 -9.03 -15.86 -24.87
N PRO A 327 -10.32 -16.10 -25.19
CA PRO A 327 -10.71 -16.41 -26.57
C PRO A 327 -10.50 -15.19 -27.47
N ASN A 328 -10.11 -15.43 -28.72
CA ASN A 328 -10.04 -14.36 -29.72
C ASN A 328 -11.47 -14.00 -30.14
N ILE A 329 -12.01 -12.94 -29.57
CA ILE A 329 -13.31 -12.38 -29.94
C ILE A 329 -13.01 -11.32 -31.01
N GLU A 330 -13.28 -11.64 -32.27
CA GLU A 330 -13.33 -10.61 -33.32
C GLU A 330 -14.47 -9.64 -32.95
N ALA A 331 -14.10 -8.34 -32.84
CA ALA A 331 -14.99 -7.25 -32.44
C ALA A 331 -16.06 -6.95 -33.50
#